data_d25c1614c7678276662fc4cd2ea11676
#
_entry.id   d25c1614c7678276662fc4cd2ea11676
#
_cell.length_a   1.000
_cell.length_b   1.000
_cell.length_c   1.000
_cell.angle_alpha   90.00
_cell.angle_beta   90.00
_cell.angle_gamma   90.00
#
_symmetry.space_group_name_H-M   'P 1'
#
loop_
_entity.id
_entity.type
_entity.pdbx_description
1 polymer ?
#
loop_
_entity_poly.entity_id
_entity_poly.type
_entity_poly.pdbx_seq_one_letter_code
_entity_poly.pdbx_strand_id
1 'polypeptide(L)'
;MSNGIKSAWRKTRFVRRFLLFPTCLFFVLPAFAQKAALQIVQEAQRRTTSESQRYEGTIQVIDAREKVVEKRWVYDRKGSHGASKIVLRFTAPAEVKGVALLIVNHPDRSSDQWMWTPAIARERRIALQDRSTRFFGTDFSFEDLEERDVNQFDYELRGEEQIDGAACWKIQSRPKQTKQSQYSYSLLWIRKDNYSLAQIENYNRKELVRRAHYTDIRNIQRFWTARTIEMHDLKRDSRTILKIEKLEYNVPLKDEAFTIDALRRES
;
A
#
# COMPACT_ATOMS: atom_id res chain seq x y z
N MET A 1 102.73 12.85 3.01
CA MET A 1 102.68 11.94 1.88
C MET A 1 101.48 11.06 2.08
N SER A 2 100.43 11.26 1.34
CA SER A 2 99.45 10.28 0.95
C SER A 2 98.19 10.93 0.37
N ASN A 3 97.92 10.67 -0.87
CA ASN A 3 96.86 11.20 -1.69
C ASN A 3 95.48 10.63 -1.26
N GLY A 4 94.50 11.56 -1.08
CA GLY A 4 93.11 11.19 -0.87
C GLY A 4 92.31 11.38 -2.17
N ILE A 5 91.78 10.28 -2.64
CA ILE A 5 90.92 10.23 -3.82
C ILE A 5 89.45 10.58 -3.39
N LYS A 6 88.90 11.65 -3.98
CA LYS A 6 87.51 12.05 -3.83
C LYS A 6 86.67 11.32 -4.85
N SER A 7 85.81 10.42 -4.41
CA SER A 7 84.79 9.79 -5.22
C SER A 7 83.49 10.61 -5.19
N ALA A 8 83.04 11.07 -6.36
CA ALA A 8 81.78 11.79 -6.55
C ALA A 8 80.58 10.85 -6.61
N TRP A 9 79.69 11.02 -5.70
CA TRP A 9 78.36 10.29 -5.72
C TRP A 9 77.35 11.09 -6.54
N ARG A 10 76.96 10.56 -7.68
CA ARG A 10 75.83 11.09 -8.47
C ARG A 10 74.52 10.68 -7.78
N LYS A 11 73.75 11.70 -7.34
CA LYS A 11 72.40 11.54 -6.88
C LYS A 11 71.45 11.40 -8.07
N THR A 12 71.00 10.21 -8.34
CA THR A 12 69.88 9.93 -9.27
C THR A 12 68.58 10.29 -8.57
N ARG A 13 67.89 11.34 -9.05
CA ARG A 13 66.51 11.68 -8.62
C ARG A 13 65.52 10.73 -9.31
N PHE A 14 64.94 9.82 -8.55
CA PHE A 14 63.75 9.05 -8.96
C PHE A 14 62.55 9.96 -8.90
N VAL A 15 62.03 10.40 -10.06
CA VAL A 15 60.74 11.08 -10.17
C VAL A 15 59.65 10.01 -10.16
N ARG A 16 59.01 9.80 -9.02
CA ARG A 16 57.78 9.01 -8.90
C ARG A 16 56.62 9.77 -9.55
N ARG A 17 56.27 9.40 -10.79
CA ARG A 17 55.01 9.81 -11.40
C ARG A 17 53.86 9.14 -10.68
N PHE A 18 53.14 9.91 -9.84
CA PHE A 18 51.84 9.52 -9.32
C PHE A 18 50.87 9.59 -10.48
N LEU A 19 50.42 8.41 -10.98
CA LEU A 19 49.27 8.29 -11.84
C LEU A 19 48.00 8.47 -10.96
N LEU A 20 47.45 9.69 -11.02
CA LEU A 20 46.12 9.97 -10.52
C LEU A 20 45.10 9.28 -11.47
N PHE A 21 44.61 8.11 -11.05
CA PHE A 21 43.42 7.53 -11.66
C PHE A 21 42.22 8.39 -11.22
N PRO A 22 41.46 8.97 -12.14
CA PRO A 22 40.20 9.62 -11.76
C PRO A 22 39.21 8.52 -11.34
N THR A 23 38.93 8.43 -10.05
CA THR A 23 37.85 7.65 -9.52
C THR A 23 36.55 8.33 -9.95
N CYS A 24 36.03 8.01 -11.14
CA CYS A 24 34.67 8.35 -11.52
C CYS A 24 33.74 7.59 -10.61
N LEU A 25 33.33 8.20 -9.53
CA LEU A 25 32.29 7.72 -8.63
C LEU A 25 30.97 7.79 -9.39
N PHE A 26 30.47 6.65 -9.85
CA PHE A 26 29.17 6.52 -10.50
C PHE A 26 28.05 6.87 -9.50
N PHE A 27 27.66 8.13 -9.42
CA PHE A 27 26.47 8.61 -8.72
C PHE A 27 25.19 8.55 -9.60
N VAL A 28 25.02 7.49 -10.38
CA VAL A 28 23.86 7.36 -11.30
C VAL A 28 22.78 6.40 -10.76
N LEU A 29 23.04 5.69 -9.67
CA LEU A 29 22.16 4.60 -9.16
C LEU A 29 20.78 5.02 -8.60
N PRO A 30 20.58 6.13 -7.85
CA PRO A 30 19.25 6.38 -7.24
C PRO A 30 18.17 6.76 -8.23
N ALA A 31 18.46 7.52 -9.27
CA ALA A 31 17.45 7.96 -10.24
C ALA A 31 16.89 6.82 -11.09
N PHE A 32 17.72 5.84 -11.47
CA PHE A 32 17.26 4.65 -12.20
C PHE A 32 16.39 3.75 -11.34
N ALA A 33 16.75 3.53 -10.06
CA ALA A 33 15.98 2.73 -9.13
C ALA A 33 14.60 3.35 -8.84
N GLN A 34 14.52 4.67 -8.74
CA GLN A 34 13.28 5.41 -8.55
C GLN A 34 12.37 5.31 -9.78
N LYS A 35 12.92 5.51 -11.00
CA LYS A 35 12.17 5.40 -12.25
C LYS A 35 11.65 3.97 -12.46
N ALA A 36 12.46 2.96 -12.20
CA ALA A 36 12.07 1.56 -12.30
C ALA A 36 10.94 1.21 -11.31
N ALA A 37 11.04 1.62 -10.04
CA ALA A 37 10.01 1.41 -9.03
C ALA A 37 8.68 2.06 -9.42
N LEU A 38 8.70 3.30 -9.89
CA LEU A 38 7.51 4.00 -10.36
C LEU A 38 6.84 3.24 -11.53
N GLN A 39 7.61 2.76 -12.50
CA GLN A 39 7.08 2.01 -13.65
C GLN A 39 6.40 0.70 -13.21
N ILE A 40 6.98 -0.03 -12.25
CA ILE A 40 6.40 -1.27 -11.71
C ILE A 40 5.06 -0.97 -11.03
N VAL A 41 4.99 0.07 -10.18
CA VAL A 41 3.76 0.43 -9.48
C VAL A 41 2.69 0.95 -10.46
N GLN A 42 3.08 1.75 -11.46
CA GLN A 42 2.17 2.21 -12.51
C GLN A 42 1.57 1.03 -13.30
N GLU A 43 2.38 0.03 -13.64
CA GLU A 43 1.90 -1.17 -14.34
C GLU A 43 0.97 -2.00 -13.44
N ALA A 44 1.29 -2.16 -12.15
CA ALA A 44 0.41 -2.81 -11.19
C ALA A 44 -0.94 -2.09 -11.09
N GLN A 45 -0.93 -0.76 -10.99
CA GLN A 45 -2.14 0.06 -10.98
C GLN A 45 -2.94 -0.09 -12.27
N ARG A 46 -2.29 0.00 -13.44
CA ARG A 46 -2.94 -0.16 -14.74
C ARG A 46 -3.65 -1.51 -14.87
N ARG A 47 -3.05 -2.60 -14.38
CA ARG A 47 -3.62 -3.96 -14.44
C ARG A 47 -4.82 -4.17 -13.53
N THR A 48 -5.00 -3.32 -12.53
CA THR A 48 -6.15 -3.36 -11.60
C THR A 48 -7.21 -2.31 -11.90
N THR A 49 -7.00 -1.47 -12.92
CA THR A 49 -7.97 -0.46 -13.35
C THR A 49 -9.19 -1.11 -13.98
N SER A 50 -10.37 -0.87 -13.40
CA SER A 50 -11.67 -1.33 -13.90
C SER A 50 -12.71 -0.22 -13.75
N GLU A 51 -13.79 -0.24 -14.56
CA GLU A 51 -14.86 0.75 -14.48
C GLU A 51 -15.61 0.68 -13.15
N SER A 52 -15.79 -0.54 -12.66
CA SER A 52 -16.45 -0.80 -11.38
C SER A 52 -16.05 -2.17 -10.83
N GLN A 53 -16.37 -2.38 -9.56
CA GLN A 53 -16.17 -3.64 -8.87
C GLN A 53 -17.23 -3.80 -7.79
N ARG A 54 -17.82 -5.00 -7.69
CA ARG A 54 -18.68 -5.39 -6.59
C ARG A 54 -18.19 -6.68 -5.98
N TYR A 55 -18.13 -6.77 -4.66
CA TYR A 55 -17.89 -8.02 -3.99
C TYR A 55 -18.60 -8.13 -2.66
N GLU A 56 -18.90 -9.38 -2.29
CA GLU A 56 -19.44 -9.78 -1.00
C GLU A 56 -18.42 -10.68 -0.32
N GLY A 57 -18.37 -10.63 1.00
CA GLY A 57 -17.46 -11.49 1.74
C GLY A 57 -17.61 -11.40 3.24
N THR A 58 -16.65 -12.01 3.91
CA THR A 58 -16.57 -12.06 5.37
C THR A 58 -15.32 -11.32 5.86
N ILE A 59 -15.44 -10.75 7.04
CA ILE A 59 -14.36 -10.16 7.81
C ILE A 59 -14.33 -10.87 9.16
N GLN A 60 -13.25 -11.60 9.45
CA GLN A 60 -13.00 -12.21 10.74
C GLN A 60 -11.96 -11.36 11.49
N VAL A 61 -12.34 -10.84 12.65
CA VAL A 61 -11.44 -10.13 13.56
C VAL A 61 -11.03 -11.09 14.65
N ILE A 62 -9.74 -11.31 14.81
CA ILE A 62 -9.14 -12.23 15.77
C ILE A 62 -8.29 -11.40 16.71
N ASP A 63 -8.66 -11.34 17.99
CA ASP A 63 -7.91 -10.56 18.99
C ASP A 63 -6.71 -11.34 19.56
N ALA A 64 -5.89 -10.70 20.39
CA ALA A 64 -4.72 -11.31 21.03
C ALA A 64 -5.05 -12.53 21.93
N ARG A 65 -6.33 -12.79 22.22
CA ARG A 65 -6.80 -13.96 22.97
C ARG A 65 -7.43 -15.00 22.06
N GLU A 66 -7.20 -14.91 20.76
CA GLU A 66 -7.79 -15.76 19.71
C GLU A 66 -9.34 -15.74 19.68
N LYS A 67 -9.98 -14.74 20.28
CA LYS A 67 -11.43 -14.56 20.15
C LYS A 67 -11.75 -14.07 18.76
N VAL A 68 -12.65 -14.78 18.08
CA VAL A 68 -13.07 -14.46 16.70
C VAL A 68 -14.42 -13.75 16.70
N VAL A 69 -14.51 -12.64 15.96
CA VAL A 69 -15.76 -11.96 15.65
C VAL A 69 -15.88 -11.90 14.12
N GLU A 70 -16.96 -12.47 13.59
CA GLU A 70 -17.19 -12.46 12.15
C GLU A 70 -18.25 -11.44 11.78
N LYS A 71 -18.03 -10.76 10.65
CA LYS A 71 -18.96 -9.83 10.01
C LYS A 71 -19.08 -10.16 8.53
N ARG A 72 -20.25 -9.90 7.95
CA ARG A 72 -20.45 -9.96 6.51
C ARG A 72 -20.57 -8.55 5.93
N TRP A 73 -20.15 -8.37 4.72
CA TRP A 73 -20.10 -7.06 4.08
C TRP A 73 -20.29 -7.14 2.57
N VAL A 74 -20.70 -6.00 2.01
CA VAL A 74 -20.74 -5.74 0.58
C VAL A 74 -19.87 -4.54 0.29
N TYR A 75 -19.15 -4.60 -0.80
CA TYR A 75 -18.28 -3.53 -1.28
C TYR A 75 -18.61 -3.24 -2.73
N ASP A 76 -18.92 -1.97 -3.02
CA ASP A 76 -19.11 -1.43 -4.34
C ASP A 76 -18.08 -0.35 -4.60
N ARG A 77 -17.41 -0.40 -5.77
CA ARG A 77 -16.51 0.65 -6.25
C ARG A 77 -16.87 1.03 -7.67
N LYS A 78 -16.94 2.32 -7.95
CA LYS A 78 -17.07 2.91 -9.28
C LYS A 78 -15.85 3.79 -9.56
N GLY A 79 -15.27 3.70 -10.75
CA GLY A 79 -13.97 4.26 -11.08
C GLY A 79 -12.82 3.44 -10.47
N SER A 80 -11.60 3.95 -10.56
CA SER A 80 -10.41 3.30 -10.01
C SER A 80 -9.41 4.31 -9.49
N HIS A 81 -8.67 3.92 -8.45
CA HIS A 81 -7.58 4.66 -7.84
C HIS A 81 -7.97 6.07 -7.42
N GLY A 82 -7.26 7.10 -7.86
CA GLY A 82 -7.50 8.50 -7.46
C GLY A 82 -8.82 9.09 -7.94
N ALA A 83 -9.55 8.43 -8.86
CA ALA A 83 -10.82 8.90 -9.39
C ALA A 83 -11.95 7.88 -9.15
N SER A 84 -12.07 7.39 -7.92
CA SER A 84 -13.05 6.36 -7.56
C SER A 84 -13.94 6.77 -6.40
N LYS A 85 -15.11 6.13 -6.34
CA LYS A 85 -16.04 6.18 -5.21
C LYS A 85 -16.26 4.75 -4.71
N ILE A 86 -16.24 4.58 -3.39
CA ILE A 86 -16.40 3.29 -2.74
C ILE A 86 -17.53 3.39 -1.72
N VAL A 87 -18.41 2.39 -1.70
CA VAL A 87 -19.34 2.15 -0.60
C VAL A 87 -19.09 0.77 -0.04
N LEU A 88 -18.81 0.72 1.25
CA LEU A 88 -18.69 -0.50 2.02
C LEU A 88 -19.86 -0.55 3.01
N ARG A 89 -20.57 -1.67 3.12
CA ARG A 89 -21.70 -1.84 4.03
C ARG A 89 -21.66 -3.19 4.73
N PHE A 90 -21.79 -3.20 6.05
CA PHE A 90 -21.99 -4.43 6.79
C PHE A 90 -23.42 -4.94 6.64
N THR A 91 -23.56 -6.24 6.40
CA THR A 91 -24.85 -6.94 6.25
C THR A 91 -25.16 -7.86 7.42
N ALA A 92 -24.15 -8.26 8.19
CA ALA A 92 -24.26 -9.07 9.41
C ALA A 92 -23.02 -8.86 10.29
N PRO A 93 -23.10 -9.16 11.60
CA PRO A 93 -24.31 -9.49 12.39
C PRO A 93 -25.21 -8.27 12.66
N ALA A 94 -26.31 -8.45 13.38
CA ALA A 94 -27.32 -7.41 13.64
C ALA A 94 -26.75 -6.13 14.27
N GLU A 95 -25.73 -6.26 15.12
CA GLU A 95 -25.08 -5.14 15.85
C GLU A 95 -24.37 -4.14 14.94
N VAL A 96 -23.97 -4.58 13.74
CA VAL A 96 -23.28 -3.73 12.76
C VAL A 96 -24.02 -3.63 11.43
N LYS A 97 -25.14 -4.35 11.28
CA LYS A 97 -25.93 -4.34 10.05
C LYS A 97 -26.30 -2.91 9.66
N GLY A 98 -26.12 -2.56 8.38
CA GLY A 98 -26.43 -1.25 7.83
C GLY A 98 -25.37 -0.17 8.11
N VAL A 99 -24.36 -0.43 8.97
CA VAL A 99 -23.21 0.47 9.06
C VAL A 99 -22.54 0.54 7.70
N ALA A 100 -22.35 1.77 7.19
CA ALA A 100 -21.79 2.00 5.86
C ALA A 100 -20.74 3.10 5.86
N LEU A 101 -19.77 2.96 4.96
CA LEU A 101 -18.71 3.92 4.71
C LEU A 101 -18.71 4.30 3.22
N LEU A 102 -18.81 5.59 2.93
CA LEU A 102 -18.55 6.17 1.63
C LEU A 102 -17.15 6.74 1.61
N ILE A 103 -16.35 6.38 0.61
CA ILE A 103 -15.04 6.96 0.33
C ILE A 103 -15.09 7.55 -1.07
N VAL A 104 -14.70 8.81 -1.20
CA VAL A 104 -14.52 9.50 -2.48
C VAL A 104 -13.04 9.81 -2.62
N ASN A 105 -12.35 9.08 -3.48
CA ASN A 105 -10.94 9.27 -3.76
C ASN A 105 -10.73 10.44 -4.73
N HIS A 106 -9.62 11.16 -4.57
CA HIS A 106 -9.23 12.29 -5.40
C HIS A 106 -7.79 12.11 -5.86
N PRO A 107 -7.44 12.46 -7.11
CA PRO A 107 -6.10 12.27 -7.65
C PRO A 107 -5.05 13.22 -7.05
N ASP A 108 -5.48 14.38 -6.54
CA ASP A 108 -4.64 15.51 -6.14
C ASP A 108 -4.62 15.76 -4.62
N ARG A 109 -5.49 15.10 -3.87
CA ARG A 109 -5.61 15.26 -2.41
C ARG A 109 -6.09 14.00 -1.71
N SER A 110 -6.10 14.01 -0.40
CA SER A 110 -6.69 12.94 0.41
C SER A 110 -8.17 12.75 0.11
N SER A 111 -8.67 11.51 0.23
CA SER A 111 -10.07 11.14 0.00
C SER A 111 -11.02 11.90 0.94
N ASP A 112 -12.28 11.99 0.60
CA ASP A 112 -13.34 12.33 1.55
C ASP A 112 -14.03 11.07 2.02
N GLN A 113 -14.36 10.99 3.31
CA GLN A 113 -15.02 9.82 3.89
C GLN A 113 -16.19 10.21 4.78
N TRP A 114 -17.29 9.47 4.63
CA TRP A 114 -18.51 9.62 5.45
C TRP A 114 -18.97 8.24 5.91
N MET A 115 -19.31 8.15 7.18
CA MET A 115 -19.80 6.94 7.81
C MET A 115 -21.24 7.12 8.27
N TRP A 116 -22.08 6.13 7.98
CA TRP A 116 -23.43 6.00 8.52
C TRP A 116 -23.47 4.94 9.61
N THR A 117 -24.09 5.26 10.74
CA THR A 117 -24.28 4.34 11.87
C THR A 117 -25.78 4.26 12.20
N PRO A 118 -26.49 3.20 11.79
CA PRO A 118 -27.94 3.07 12.00
C PRO A 118 -28.37 3.15 13.45
N ALA A 119 -27.65 2.49 14.36
CA ALA A 119 -27.97 2.41 15.78
C ALA A 119 -28.15 3.80 16.46
N ILE A 120 -27.53 4.85 15.93
CA ILE A 120 -27.65 6.23 16.43
C ILE A 120 -28.26 7.16 15.37
N ALA A 121 -28.71 6.62 14.24
CA ALA A 121 -29.27 7.34 13.09
C ALA A 121 -28.40 8.54 12.68
N ARG A 122 -27.09 8.40 12.68
CA ARG A 122 -26.14 9.50 12.47
C ARG A 122 -25.16 9.22 11.36
N GLU A 123 -24.98 10.21 10.51
CA GLU A 123 -23.85 10.29 9.60
C GLU A 123 -22.73 11.11 10.22
N ARG A 124 -21.48 10.75 9.94
CA ARG A 124 -20.29 11.50 10.38
C ARG A 124 -19.27 11.56 9.26
N ARG A 125 -18.77 12.74 8.95
CA ARG A 125 -17.56 12.88 8.14
C ARG A 125 -16.36 12.45 8.96
N ILE A 126 -15.50 11.61 8.37
CA ILE A 126 -14.25 11.18 8.99
C ILE A 126 -13.20 12.25 8.70
N ALA A 127 -12.79 12.98 9.72
CA ALA A 127 -11.77 14.02 9.58
C ALA A 127 -10.39 13.38 9.29
N LEU A 128 -9.48 14.13 8.69
CA LEU A 128 -8.16 13.63 8.29
C LEU A 128 -7.36 13.08 9.48
N GLN A 129 -7.43 13.74 10.63
CA GLN A 129 -6.78 13.29 11.87
C GLN A 129 -7.35 11.98 12.41
N ASP A 130 -8.60 11.63 12.08
CA ASP A 130 -9.27 10.42 12.55
C ASP A 130 -9.00 9.20 11.64
N ARG A 131 -8.31 9.40 10.49
CA ARG A 131 -8.05 8.34 9.49
C ARG A 131 -7.19 7.21 10.00
N SER A 132 -6.39 7.46 11.01
CA SER A 132 -5.56 6.44 11.68
C SER A 132 -6.36 5.53 12.62
N THR A 133 -7.62 5.89 12.94
CA THR A 133 -8.46 5.09 13.82
C THR A 133 -8.96 3.82 13.11
N ARG A 134 -9.23 2.78 13.89
CA ARG A 134 -9.69 1.47 13.37
C ARG A 134 -11.14 1.56 12.88
N PHE A 135 -11.38 0.93 11.74
CA PHE A 135 -12.73 0.81 11.19
C PHE A 135 -13.49 -0.31 11.89
N PHE A 136 -14.48 0.03 12.70
CA PHE A 136 -15.40 -0.90 13.38
C PHE A 136 -14.74 -2.12 14.04
N GLY A 137 -13.62 -1.87 14.75
CA GLY A 137 -12.89 -2.90 15.48
C GLY A 137 -12.02 -3.81 14.63
N THR A 138 -12.02 -3.66 13.30
CA THR A 138 -11.08 -4.35 12.41
C THR A 138 -9.66 -3.80 12.59
N ASP A 139 -8.64 -4.49 12.11
CA ASP A 139 -7.27 -3.98 12.11
C ASP A 139 -6.96 -3.07 10.92
N PHE A 140 -7.93 -2.87 10.03
CA PHE A 140 -7.89 -1.80 9.04
C PHE A 140 -8.23 -0.46 9.69
N SER A 141 -7.46 0.57 9.39
CA SER A 141 -7.83 1.96 9.68
C SER A 141 -8.68 2.52 8.53
N PHE A 142 -9.28 3.68 8.74
CA PHE A 142 -9.97 4.39 7.65
C PHE A 142 -9.04 4.72 6.48
N GLU A 143 -7.75 4.97 6.74
CA GLU A 143 -6.75 5.19 5.68
C GLU A 143 -6.46 3.91 4.89
N ASP A 144 -6.43 2.73 5.54
CA ASP A 144 -6.16 1.46 4.86
C ASP A 144 -7.27 1.06 3.88
N LEU A 145 -8.47 1.63 4.01
CA LEU A 145 -9.61 1.40 3.13
C LEU A 145 -9.63 2.31 1.89
N GLU A 146 -8.75 3.32 1.82
CA GLU A 146 -8.60 4.18 0.64
C GLU A 146 -7.89 3.42 -0.49
N GLU A 147 -8.26 3.70 -1.73
CA GLU A 147 -7.44 3.26 -2.85
C GLU A 147 -6.14 4.07 -2.92
N ARG A 148 -5.03 3.37 -3.15
CA ARG A 148 -3.73 4.01 -3.33
C ARG A 148 -3.63 4.51 -4.77
N ASP A 149 -3.40 5.81 -4.94
CA ASP A 149 -3.05 6.40 -6.23
C ASP A 149 -1.54 6.54 -6.34
N VAL A 150 -0.97 6.06 -7.44
CA VAL A 150 0.48 6.09 -7.67
C VAL A 150 1.05 7.51 -7.60
N ASN A 151 0.28 8.52 -7.98
CA ASN A 151 0.74 9.92 -8.01
C ASN A 151 0.90 10.55 -6.63
N GLN A 152 0.31 9.95 -5.59
CA GLN A 152 0.35 10.47 -4.21
C GLN A 152 1.58 10.01 -3.42
N PHE A 153 2.48 9.22 -4.03
CA PHE A 153 3.64 8.65 -3.35
C PHE A 153 4.91 8.77 -4.19
N ASP A 154 6.05 8.76 -3.51
CA ASP A 154 7.36 8.57 -4.10
C ASP A 154 7.80 7.11 -3.89
N TYR A 155 8.47 6.53 -4.89
CA TYR A 155 8.82 5.11 -4.90
C TYR A 155 10.32 4.89 -5.06
N GLU A 156 10.84 3.86 -4.39
CA GLU A 156 12.23 3.44 -4.48
C GLU A 156 12.32 1.91 -4.47
N LEU A 157 12.99 1.33 -5.46
CA LEU A 157 13.23 -0.12 -5.51
C LEU A 157 14.28 -0.50 -4.44
N ARG A 158 13.91 -1.42 -3.55
CA ARG A 158 14.73 -1.90 -2.43
C ARG A 158 15.32 -3.29 -2.68
N GLY A 159 15.00 -3.90 -3.80
CA GLY A 159 15.48 -5.22 -4.18
C GLY A 159 14.36 -6.16 -4.57
N GLU A 160 14.61 -7.44 -4.40
CA GLU A 160 13.71 -8.53 -4.77
C GLU A 160 13.70 -9.57 -3.65
N GLU A 161 12.53 -10.09 -3.35
CA GLU A 161 12.33 -11.11 -2.32
C GLU A 161 11.26 -12.11 -2.79
N GLN A 162 11.20 -13.27 -2.16
CA GLN A 162 10.11 -14.23 -2.37
C GLN A 162 9.09 -14.08 -1.25
N ILE A 163 7.81 -14.03 -1.63
CA ILE A 163 6.66 -14.10 -0.71
C ILE A 163 5.81 -15.29 -1.17
N ASP A 164 5.58 -16.25 -0.28
CA ASP A 164 4.85 -17.50 -0.56
C ASP A 164 5.32 -18.22 -1.84
N GLY A 165 6.63 -18.24 -2.06
CA GLY A 165 7.26 -18.87 -3.24
C GLY A 165 7.15 -18.04 -4.54
N ALA A 166 6.50 -16.87 -4.53
CA ALA A 166 6.44 -15.99 -5.68
C ALA A 166 7.55 -14.93 -5.63
N ALA A 167 8.30 -14.77 -6.72
CA ALA A 167 9.28 -13.71 -6.85
C ALA A 167 8.59 -12.33 -6.90
N CYS A 168 9.02 -11.42 -6.05
CA CYS A 168 8.44 -10.08 -5.91
C CYS A 168 9.52 -9.01 -6.01
N TRP A 169 9.13 -7.85 -6.55
CA TRP A 169 9.87 -6.61 -6.33
C TRP A 169 9.52 -6.06 -4.97
N LYS A 170 10.54 -5.68 -4.18
CA LYS A 170 10.38 -4.96 -2.92
C LYS A 170 10.55 -3.47 -3.17
N ILE A 171 9.48 -2.71 -2.97
CA ILE A 171 9.42 -1.29 -3.28
C ILE A 171 9.08 -0.51 -2.02
N GLN A 172 9.88 0.49 -1.69
CA GLN A 172 9.52 1.46 -0.65
C GLN A 172 8.64 2.55 -1.26
N SER A 173 7.54 2.85 -0.58
CA SER A 173 6.57 3.88 -0.94
C SER A 173 6.50 4.91 0.18
N ARG A 174 6.72 6.20 -0.13
CA ARG A 174 6.62 7.32 0.83
C ARG A 174 5.49 8.26 0.41
N PRO A 175 4.58 8.64 1.33
CA PRO A 175 3.57 9.64 1.03
C PRO A 175 4.24 10.97 0.64
N LYS A 176 3.75 11.62 -0.41
CA LYS A 176 4.13 12.99 -0.74
C LYS A 176 3.54 13.97 0.29
N GLN A 177 4.05 15.20 0.34
CA GLN A 177 3.59 16.23 1.29
C GLN A 177 2.09 16.55 1.19
N THR A 178 1.51 16.39 0.00
CA THR A 178 0.08 16.60 -0.26
C THR A 178 -0.81 15.48 0.28
N LYS A 179 -0.23 14.31 0.60
CA LYS A 179 -0.92 13.15 1.16
C LYS A 179 -0.71 13.07 2.67
N GLN A 180 -1.74 13.40 3.44
CA GLN A 180 -1.70 13.13 4.87
C GLN A 180 -1.83 11.62 5.12
N SER A 181 -0.85 11.05 5.80
CA SER A 181 -0.80 9.63 6.13
C SER A 181 -0.32 9.41 7.56
N GLN A 182 -0.86 8.39 8.21
CA GLN A 182 -0.36 7.91 9.50
C GLN A 182 0.98 7.18 9.36
N TYR A 183 1.31 6.75 8.14
CA TYR A 183 2.50 5.99 7.86
C TYR A 183 3.61 6.87 7.31
N SER A 184 4.81 6.74 7.87
CA SER A 184 5.99 7.44 7.37
C SER A 184 6.45 6.88 6.02
N TYR A 185 6.28 5.57 5.83
CA TYR A 185 6.49 4.86 4.57
C TYR A 185 5.86 3.46 4.65
N SER A 186 5.75 2.82 3.48
CA SER A 186 5.36 1.41 3.35
C SER A 186 6.38 0.66 2.51
N LEU A 187 6.53 -0.65 2.76
CA LEU A 187 7.19 -1.57 1.86
C LEU A 187 6.11 -2.38 1.14
N LEU A 188 6.20 -2.42 -0.18
CA LEU A 188 5.28 -3.14 -1.06
C LEU A 188 6.03 -4.31 -1.70
N TRP A 189 5.45 -5.51 -1.66
CA TRP A 189 5.91 -6.64 -2.44
C TRP A 189 4.94 -6.88 -3.58
N ILE A 190 5.39 -6.59 -4.81
CA ILE A 190 4.62 -6.74 -6.04
C ILE A 190 5.16 -7.95 -6.79
N ARG A 191 4.29 -8.90 -7.08
CA ARG A 191 4.63 -10.14 -7.79
C ARG A 191 5.10 -9.84 -9.21
N LYS A 192 6.15 -10.54 -9.64
CA LYS A 192 6.73 -10.35 -10.99
C LYS A 192 5.93 -11.03 -12.08
N ASP A 193 5.24 -12.12 -11.77
CA ASP A 193 4.46 -12.90 -12.73
C ASP A 193 3.17 -12.20 -13.19
N ASN A 194 2.51 -11.48 -12.28
CA ASN A 194 1.17 -10.94 -12.55
C ASN A 194 0.93 -9.51 -12.04
N TYR A 195 1.90 -8.88 -11.36
CA TYR A 195 1.84 -7.53 -10.80
C TYR A 195 0.83 -7.34 -9.66
N SER A 196 0.26 -8.42 -9.11
CA SER A 196 -0.56 -8.28 -7.89
C SER A 196 0.30 -8.02 -6.66
N LEU A 197 -0.30 -7.41 -5.64
CA LEU A 197 0.33 -7.30 -4.32
C LEU A 197 0.39 -8.68 -3.66
N ALA A 198 1.54 -9.01 -3.06
CA ALA A 198 1.71 -10.16 -2.18
C ALA A 198 1.72 -9.73 -0.71
N GLN A 199 2.36 -8.60 -0.40
CA GLN A 199 2.44 -8.07 0.97
C GLN A 199 2.61 -6.56 0.97
N ILE A 200 2.10 -5.91 2.02
CA ILE A 200 2.38 -4.52 2.38
C ILE A 200 2.79 -4.49 3.85
N GLU A 201 3.88 -3.82 4.15
CA GLU A 201 4.28 -3.47 5.52
C GLU A 201 4.22 -1.96 5.70
N ASN A 202 3.48 -1.51 6.70
CA ASN A 202 3.29 -0.10 7.00
C ASN A 202 4.09 0.30 8.24
N TYR A 203 4.89 1.36 8.10
CA TYR A 203 5.81 1.82 9.13
C TYR A 203 5.43 3.22 9.65
N ASN A 204 5.47 3.39 10.98
CA ASN A 204 5.48 4.69 11.60
C ASN A 204 6.90 4.96 12.11
N ARG A 205 7.59 5.94 11.52
CA ARG A 205 9.04 6.17 11.69
C ARG A 205 9.83 4.90 11.31
N LYS A 206 10.34 4.16 12.29
CA LYS A 206 11.10 2.90 12.09
C LYS A 206 10.35 1.66 12.58
N GLU A 207 9.19 1.84 13.18
CA GLU A 207 8.40 0.76 13.78
C GLU A 207 7.44 0.20 12.72
N LEU A 208 7.47 -1.11 12.51
CA LEU A 208 6.47 -1.83 11.73
C LEU A 208 5.17 -1.90 12.56
N VAL A 209 4.13 -1.22 12.09
CA VAL A 209 2.87 -1.11 12.85
C VAL A 209 1.78 -2.03 12.30
N ARG A 210 1.75 -2.25 10.98
CA ARG A 210 0.78 -3.15 10.33
C ARG A 210 1.40 -3.89 9.17
N ARG A 211 0.94 -5.13 8.97
CA ARG A 211 1.27 -5.95 7.81
C ARG A 211 -0.01 -6.43 7.15
N ALA A 212 -0.16 -6.19 5.85
CA ALA A 212 -1.21 -6.79 5.04
C ALA A 212 -0.60 -7.89 4.16
N HIS A 213 -1.16 -9.09 4.21
CA HIS A 213 -0.75 -10.23 3.41
C HIS A 213 -1.88 -10.63 2.46
N TYR A 214 -1.56 -10.82 1.19
CA TYR A 214 -2.50 -11.06 0.09
C TYR A 214 -2.33 -12.46 -0.44
N THR A 215 -3.35 -13.30 -0.27
CA THR A 215 -3.32 -14.73 -0.65
C THR A 215 -4.53 -15.11 -1.50
N ASP A 216 -4.59 -16.39 -1.93
CA ASP A 216 -5.60 -16.90 -2.87
C ASP A 216 -5.76 -15.99 -4.10
N ILE A 217 -4.63 -15.66 -4.73
CA ILE A 217 -4.58 -14.76 -5.89
C ILE A 217 -5.08 -15.52 -7.12
N ARG A 218 -6.16 -15.02 -7.73
CA ARG A 218 -6.81 -15.63 -8.90
C ARG A 218 -7.02 -14.61 -10.02
N ASN A 219 -7.02 -15.09 -11.25
CA ASN A 219 -7.43 -14.30 -12.39
C ASN A 219 -8.96 -14.37 -12.54
N ILE A 220 -9.63 -13.25 -12.28
CA ILE A 220 -11.09 -13.12 -12.38
C ILE A 220 -11.39 -12.04 -13.42
N GLN A 221 -12.06 -12.41 -14.52
CA GLN A 221 -12.38 -11.48 -15.60
C GLN A 221 -11.17 -10.65 -16.10
N ARG A 222 -9.99 -11.28 -16.18
CA ARG A 222 -8.68 -10.71 -16.55
C ARG A 222 -7.98 -9.88 -15.44
N PHE A 223 -8.58 -9.74 -14.25
CA PHE A 223 -7.98 -9.05 -13.12
C PHE A 223 -7.38 -10.06 -12.14
N TRP A 224 -6.07 -9.92 -11.86
CA TRP A 224 -5.42 -10.70 -10.81
C TRP A 224 -5.80 -10.14 -9.45
N THR A 225 -6.55 -10.91 -8.68
CA THR A 225 -7.19 -10.48 -7.44
C THR A 225 -6.88 -11.43 -6.30
N ALA A 226 -6.40 -10.88 -5.18
CA ALA A 226 -6.31 -11.61 -3.93
C ALA A 226 -7.71 -11.77 -3.33
N ARG A 227 -8.15 -13.01 -3.11
CA ARG A 227 -9.43 -13.29 -2.48
C ARG A 227 -9.37 -13.33 -0.95
N THR A 228 -8.16 -13.37 -0.40
CA THR A 228 -7.94 -13.28 1.04
C THR A 228 -6.92 -12.19 1.32
N ILE A 229 -7.26 -11.29 2.24
CA ILE A 229 -6.36 -10.25 2.74
C ILE A 229 -6.34 -10.38 4.26
N GLU A 230 -5.16 -10.64 4.82
CA GLU A 230 -4.94 -10.64 6.26
C GLU A 230 -4.20 -9.37 6.67
N MET A 231 -4.84 -8.56 7.51
CA MET A 231 -4.23 -7.37 8.12
C MET A 231 -3.86 -7.69 9.56
N HIS A 232 -2.59 -7.62 9.89
CA HIS A 232 -2.06 -7.80 11.23
C HIS A 232 -1.68 -6.44 11.83
N ASP A 233 -2.27 -6.09 12.97
CA ASP A 233 -1.86 -4.96 13.83
C ASP A 233 -0.84 -5.49 14.84
N LEU A 234 0.45 -5.25 14.57
CA LEU A 234 1.55 -5.80 15.37
C LEU A 234 1.62 -5.22 16.78
N LYS A 235 1.11 -4.01 16.98
CA LYS A 235 1.08 -3.39 18.31
C LYS A 235 0.02 -4.01 19.23
N ARG A 236 -1.09 -4.48 18.63
CA ARG A 236 -2.22 -5.09 19.36
C ARG A 236 -2.16 -6.61 19.42
N ASP A 237 -1.28 -7.20 18.59
CA ASP A 237 -1.23 -8.64 18.34
C ASP A 237 -2.61 -9.18 17.94
N SER A 238 -3.27 -8.46 17.03
CA SER A 238 -4.59 -8.82 16.49
C SER A 238 -4.54 -8.86 14.98
N ARG A 239 -5.42 -9.67 14.38
CA ARG A 239 -5.49 -9.81 12.93
C ARG A 239 -6.91 -9.77 12.42
N THR A 240 -7.09 -9.19 11.26
CA THR A 240 -8.36 -9.18 10.54
C THR A 240 -8.17 -9.90 9.22
N ILE A 241 -8.95 -10.95 8.99
CA ILE A 241 -8.96 -11.73 7.74
C ILE A 241 -10.20 -11.33 6.95
N LEU A 242 -9.98 -10.73 5.79
CA LEU A 242 -11.00 -10.40 4.82
C LEU A 242 -11.00 -11.48 3.74
N LYS A 243 -12.18 -12.13 3.52
CA LYS A 243 -12.36 -13.11 2.46
C LYS A 243 -13.41 -12.63 1.48
N ILE A 244 -13.06 -12.62 0.19
CA ILE A 244 -13.97 -12.29 -0.91
C ILE A 244 -14.61 -13.58 -1.39
N GLU A 245 -15.93 -13.70 -1.24
CA GLU A 245 -16.71 -14.87 -1.63
C GLU A 245 -17.25 -14.74 -3.06
N LYS A 246 -17.85 -13.58 -3.37
CA LYS A 246 -18.36 -13.24 -4.70
C LYS A 246 -17.66 -11.97 -5.19
N LEU A 247 -17.28 -11.95 -6.43
CA LEU A 247 -16.59 -10.80 -7.03
C LEU A 247 -16.97 -10.69 -8.50
N GLU A 248 -17.36 -9.48 -8.89
CA GLU A 248 -17.65 -9.09 -10.26
C GLU A 248 -17.00 -7.75 -10.59
N TYR A 249 -16.39 -7.67 -11.77
CA TYR A 249 -15.83 -6.45 -12.32
C TYR A 249 -16.73 -5.90 -13.43
N ASN A 250 -16.66 -4.58 -13.62
CA ASN A 250 -17.37 -3.86 -14.68
C ASN A 250 -18.89 -4.04 -14.63
N VAL A 251 -19.44 -4.14 -13.42
CA VAL A 251 -20.88 -4.20 -13.17
C VAL A 251 -21.50 -2.80 -13.33
N PRO A 252 -22.75 -2.69 -13.81
CA PRO A 252 -23.43 -1.41 -13.95
C PRO A 252 -23.81 -0.83 -12.58
N LEU A 253 -22.98 0.06 -12.03
CA LEU A 253 -23.25 0.77 -10.77
C LEU A 253 -23.70 2.20 -11.06
N LYS A 254 -24.84 2.59 -10.47
CA LYS A 254 -25.41 3.93 -10.62
C LYS A 254 -24.70 4.92 -9.69
N ASP A 255 -24.51 6.18 -10.13
CA ASP A 255 -23.85 7.21 -9.32
C ASP A 255 -24.61 7.54 -8.03
N GLU A 256 -25.93 7.40 -8.05
CA GLU A 256 -26.81 7.65 -6.90
C GLU A 256 -26.52 6.72 -5.71
N ALA A 257 -25.87 5.56 -5.95
CA ALA A 257 -25.44 4.65 -4.89
C ALA A 257 -24.23 5.20 -4.09
N PHE A 258 -23.48 6.15 -4.65
CA PHE A 258 -22.27 6.71 -4.06
C PHE A 258 -22.49 8.13 -3.52
N THR A 259 -23.60 8.31 -2.81
CA THR A 259 -23.96 9.57 -2.17
C THR A 259 -24.14 9.40 -0.67
N ILE A 260 -24.06 10.49 0.08
CA ILE A 260 -24.29 10.46 1.54
C ILE A 260 -25.72 10.00 1.84
N ASP A 261 -26.70 10.42 1.03
CA ASP A 261 -28.08 9.99 1.20
C ASP A 261 -28.25 8.47 0.95
N ALA A 262 -27.49 7.90 0.03
CA ALA A 262 -27.52 6.45 -0.21
C ALA A 262 -26.97 5.63 0.95
N LEU A 263 -26.11 6.20 1.81
CA LEU A 263 -25.63 5.50 3.00
C LEU A 263 -26.75 5.17 3.99
N ARG A 264 -27.80 6.01 4.04
CA ARG A 264 -28.94 5.86 4.95
C ARG A 264 -29.92 4.78 4.48
N ARG A 265 -29.91 4.45 3.18
CA ARG A 265 -30.83 3.46 2.61
C ARG A 265 -30.32 2.06 2.92
N GLU A 266 -31.17 1.20 3.45
CA GLU A 266 -30.89 -0.23 3.53
C GLU A 266 -30.93 -0.80 2.11
N SER A 267 -29.90 -1.62 1.79
CA SER A 267 -29.82 -2.37 0.53
C SER A 267 -30.68 -3.61 0.61
#